data_c3b63c574c5271bed22619a6e337f912
#
_entry.id   c3b63c574c5271bed22619a6e337f912
#
_cell.length_a   1.000
_cell.length_b   1.000
_cell.length_c   1.000
_cell.angle_alpha   90.00
_cell.angle_beta   90.00
_cell.angle_gamma   90.00
#
_symmetry.space_group_name_H-M   'P 1'
#
loop_
_entity.id
_entity.type
_entity.pdbx_description
1 polymer ?
#
loop_
_entity_poly.entity_id
_entity_poly.type
_entity_poly.pdbx_seq_one_letter_code
_entity_poly.pdbx_strand_id
1 'polypeptide(L)'
;MEKKSGRSACVAVIRRACAADMEEILQLVGDVFEEEQGIPRALNPIPPENCPQWWCAEAEGRIVGAMAAFVEDGSWHVGRLAVSGAMRGRHIATGLMKTVAASIFDQGADCIYMEARDITVAIVKKLGGRVTGEPVLFYGERLTPAVLERGRFEG
;
A
#
# COMPACT_ATOMS: atom_id res chain seq x y z
N MET A 1 -23.16 18.98 19.29
CA MET A 1 -22.45 17.87 19.34
C MET A 1 -22.25 17.08 18.10
N GLU A 2 -23.08 17.13 17.17
CA GLU A 2 -22.92 16.28 16.06
C GLU A 2 -21.80 16.59 15.17
N LYS A 3 -21.29 17.78 15.15
CA LYS A 3 -20.21 18.04 14.24
C LYS A 3 -19.00 17.27 14.59
N LYS A 4 -18.77 16.99 15.85
CA LYS A 4 -17.68 16.14 16.14
C LYS A 4 -17.93 14.76 15.69
N SER A 5 -19.16 14.30 15.73
CA SER A 5 -19.39 12.99 15.22
C SER A 5 -19.06 12.91 13.77
N GLY A 6 -19.29 13.97 13.01
CA GLY A 6 -18.90 13.97 11.62
C GLY A 6 -17.43 13.76 11.44
N ARG A 7 -16.60 14.34 12.29
CA ARG A 7 -15.19 14.13 12.20
C ARG A 7 -14.78 12.73 12.57
N SER A 8 -15.41 12.17 13.58
CA SER A 8 -15.13 10.80 13.97
C SER A 8 -15.42 9.85 12.84
N ALA A 9 -16.44 10.14 12.05
CA ALA A 9 -16.83 9.26 10.96
C ALA A 9 -15.78 9.16 9.89
N CYS A 10 -14.77 10.04 9.89
CA CYS A 10 -13.71 9.99 8.91
C CYS A 10 -12.56 9.06 9.32
N VAL A 11 -12.69 8.34 10.42
CA VAL A 11 -11.67 7.36 10.81
C VAL A 11 -11.76 6.15 9.89
N ALA A 12 -10.63 5.75 9.34
CA ALA A 12 -10.58 4.59 8.47
C ALA A 12 -10.23 3.34 9.24
N VAL A 13 -10.83 2.23 8.86
CA VAL A 13 -10.54 0.91 9.41
C VAL A 13 -9.75 0.14 8.38
N ILE A 14 -8.60 -0.41 8.76
CA ILE A 14 -7.75 -1.18 7.87
C ILE A 14 -8.04 -2.65 8.10
N ARG A 15 -8.27 -3.38 7.01
CA ARG A 15 -8.60 -4.80 7.08
C ARG A 15 -8.13 -5.52 5.85
N ARG A 16 -8.09 -6.85 5.91
CA ARG A 16 -7.84 -7.68 4.74
C ARG A 16 -9.00 -7.53 3.77
N ALA A 17 -8.70 -7.40 2.51
CA ALA A 17 -9.71 -7.30 1.47
C ALA A 17 -10.20 -8.70 1.08
N CYS A 18 -11.45 -8.80 0.67
CA CYS A 18 -12.01 -10.03 0.12
C CYS A 18 -12.35 -9.82 -1.36
N ALA A 19 -12.79 -10.88 -2.01
CA ALA A 19 -13.08 -10.81 -3.46
C ALA A 19 -14.10 -9.73 -3.79
N ALA A 20 -15.07 -9.51 -2.92
CA ALA A 20 -16.11 -8.50 -3.16
C ALA A 20 -15.56 -7.07 -3.15
N ASP A 21 -14.40 -6.84 -2.55
CA ASP A 21 -13.79 -5.52 -2.49
C ASP A 21 -12.98 -5.18 -3.74
N MET A 22 -12.64 -6.17 -4.56
CA MET A 22 -11.60 -5.96 -5.58
C MET A 22 -11.99 -4.98 -6.67
N GLU A 23 -13.25 -4.94 -7.04
CA GLU A 23 -13.67 -3.99 -8.06
C GLU A 23 -13.45 -2.55 -7.59
N GLU A 24 -13.84 -2.26 -6.36
CA GLU A 24 -13.67 -0.91 -5.80
C GLU A 24 -12.20 -0.61 -5.56
N ILE A 25 -11.42 -1.60 -5.11
CA ILE A 25 -9.98 -1.43 -4.91
C ILE A 25 -9.28 -1.08 -6.22
N LEU A 26 -9.56 -1.83 -7.29
CA LEU A 26 -8.89 -1.58 -8.56
C LEU A 26 -9.34 -0.25 -9.18
N GLN A 27 -10.57 0.17 -8.90
CA GLN A 27 -11.00 1.49 -9.31
C GLN A 27 -10.19 2.59 -8.60
N LEU A 28 -10.02 2.46 -7.30
CA LEU A 28 -9.24 3.44 -6.52
C LEU A 28 -7.78 3.46 -6.98
N VAL A 29 -7.16 2.30 -7.10
CA VAL A 29 -5.76 2.19 -7.52
C VAL A 29 -5.60 2.78 -8.92
N GLY A 30 -6.54 2.46 -9.82
CA GLY A 30 -6.52 3.00 -11.17
C GLY A 30 -6.62 4.53 -11.19
N ASP A 31 -7.55 5.08 -10.42
CA ASP A 31 -7.71 6.53 -10.37
C ASP A 31 -6.46 7.22 -9.86
N VAL A 32 -5.87 6.71 -8.78
CA VAL A 32 -4.68 7.33 -8.21
C VAL A 32 -3.49 7.18 -9.16
N PHE A 33 -3.26 5.99 -9.70
CA PHE A 33 -2.06 5.75 -10.49
C PHE A 33 -2.15 6.39 -11.88
N GLU A 34 -3.29 6.29 -12.53
CA GLU A 34 -3.43 6.85 -13.87
C GLU A 34 -3.56 8.37 -13.83
N GLU A 35 -4.45 8.89 -12.99
CA GLU A 35 -4.74 10.32 -12.99
C GLU A 35 -3.67 11.15 -12.33
N GLU A 36 -2.98 10.61 -11.33
CA GLU A 36 -1.95 11.37 -10.61
C GLU A 36 -0.54 11.02 -11.03
N GLN A 37 -0.31 9.82 -11.57
CA GLN A 37 1.04 9.36 -11.86
C GLN A 37 1.24 8.95 -13.30
N GLY A 38 0.18 8.93 -14.11
CA GLY A 38 0.31 8.58 -15.52
C GLY A 38 0.56 7.11 -15.79
N ILE A 39 0.34 6.24 -14.80
CA ILE A 39 0.58 4.80 -14.96
C ILE A 39 -0.67 4.15 -15.55
N PRO A 40 -0.56 3.44 -16.67
CA PRO A 40 -1.74 2.82 -17.30
C PRO A 40 -2.45 1.84 -16.37
N ARG A 41 -3.80 1.88 -16.39
CA ARG A 41 -4.60 0.99 -15.54
C ARG A 41 -4.31 -0.48 -15.77
N ALA A 42 -3.97 -0.85 -17.00
CA ALA A 42 -3.71 -2.25 -17.33
C ALA A 42 -2.54 -2.85 -16.55
N LEU A 43 -1.69 -2.01 -15.96
CA LEU A 43 -0.54 -2.48 -15.19
C LEU A 43 -0.84 -2.69 -13.71
N ASN A 44 -2.05 -2.31 -13.25
CA ASN A 44 -2.37 -2.38 -11.82
C ASN A 44 -2.72 -3.77 -11.32
N PRO A 45 -3.47 -4.60 -12.06
CA PRO A 45 -3.78 -5.94 -11.55
C PRO A 45 -2.51 -6.77 -11.40
N ILE A 46 -2.47 -7.58 -10.35
CA ILE A 46 -1.34 -8.46 -10.08
C ILE A 46 -1.71 -9.85 -10.58
N PRO A 47 -0.88 -10.50 -11.39
CA PRO A 47 -1.21 -11.83 -11.91
C PRO A 47 -1.45 -12.85 -10.80
N PRO A 48 -2.42 -13.75 -10.97
CA PRO A 48 -2.71 -14.76 -9.95
C PRO A 48 -1.51 -15.63 -9.57
N GLU A 49 -0.60 -15.87 -10.51
CA GLU A 49 0.58 -16.68 -10.23
C GLU A 49 1.51 -16.01 -9.20
N ASN A 50 1.37 -14.71 -8.98
CA ASN A 50 2.14 -14.01 -7.95
C ASN A 50 1.46 -14.04 -6.58
N CYS A 51 0.35 -14.78 -6.45
CA CYS A 51 -0.36 -14.98 -5.18
C CYS A 51 -0.67 -13.67 -4.45
N PRO A 52 -1.32 -12.72 -5.10
CA PRO A 52 -1.55 -11.42 -4.46
C PRO A 52 -2.50 -11.50 -3.27
N GLN A 53 -2.19 -10.73 -2.25
CA GLN A 53 -3.06 -10.52 -1.10
C GLN A 53 -3.28 -9.02 -1.01
N TRP A 54 -4.53 -8.61 -0.75
CA TRP A 54 -4.88 -7.19 -0.71
C TRP A 54 -5.41 -6.81 0.65
N TRP A 55 -5.10 -5.59 1.04
CA TRP A 55 -5.66 -4.94 2.22
C TRP A 55 -6.29 -3.63 1.79
N CYS A 56 -7.27 -3.17 2.55
CA CYS A 56 -7.92 -1.91 2.24
C CYS A 56 -8.18 -1.12 3.51
N ALA A 57 -8.35 0.17 3.34
CA ALA A 57 -8.81 1.07 4.39
C ALA A 57 -10.21 1.51 4.01
N GLU A 58 -11.14 1.36 4.93
CA GLU A 58 -12.54 1.66 4.69
C GLU A 58 -12.99 2.76 5.61
N ALA A 59 -13.68 3.76 5.05
CA ALA A 59 -14.26 4.85 5.84
C ALA A 59 -15.66 5.12 5.30
N GLU A 60 -16.64 5.14 6.18
CA GLU A 60 -18.03 5.42 5.84
C GLU A 60 -18.54 4.55 4.69
N GLY A 61 -18.20 3.27 4.74
CA GLY A 61 -18.69 2.30 3.76
C GLY A 61 -17.98 2.34 2.41
N ARG A 62 -16.90 3.13 2.28
CA ARG A 62 -16.18 3.25 1.03
C ARG A 62 -14.72 2.91 1.22
N ILE A 63 -14.11 2.33 0.19
CA ILE A 63 -12.68 2.03 0.24
C ILE A 63 -11.92 3.29 -0.13
N VAL A 64 -11.08 3.75 0.78
CA VAL A 64 -10.32 4.98 0.64
C VAL A 64 -8.81 4.77 0.57
N GLY A 65 -8.37 3.54 0.74
CA GLY A 65 -6.97 3.18 0.61
C GLY A 65 -6.83 1.71 0.30
N ALA A 66 -5.72 1.33 -0.30
CA ALA A 66 -5.46 -0.07 -0.63
C ALA A 66 -3.96 -0.31 -0.76
N MET A 67 -3.56 -1.56 -0.56
CA MET A 67 -2.19 -2.00 -0.73
C MET A 67 -2.17 -3.50 -0.94
N ALA A 68 -1.22 -3.99 -1.72
CA ALA A 68 -1.09 -5.41 -2.01
C ALA A 68 0.26 -5.95 -1.60
N ALA A 69 0.30 -7.23 -1.27
CA ALA A 69 1.53 -8.00 -1.15
C ALA A 69 1.47 -9.15 -2.14
N PHE A 70 2.61 -9.53 -2.69
CA PHE A 70 2.66 -10.57 -3.71
C PHE A 70 4.05 -11.19 -3.71
N VAL A 71 4.16 -12.35 -4.37
CA VAL A 71 5.44 -13.06 -4.48
C VAL A 71 5.97 -12.90 -5.90
N GLU A 72 7.23 -12.48 -6.01
CA GLU A 72 7.87 -12.31 -7.29
C GLU A 72 9.29 -12.88 -7.18
N ASP A 73 9.64 -13.79 -8.08
CA ASP A 73 10.95 -14.45 -8.05
C ASP A 73 11.27 -15.05 -6.67
N GLY A 74 10.27 -15.64 -6.04
CA GLY A 74 10.43 -16.32 -4.76
C GLY A 74 10.52 -15.41 -3.55
N SER A 75 10.35 -14.10 -3.73
CA SER A 75 10.46 -13.13 -2.63
C SER A 75 9.16 -12.38 -2.44
N TRP A 76 8.89 -11.99 -1.20
CA TRP A 76 7.72 -11.18 -0.90
C TRP A 76 7.96 -9.72 -1.28
N HIS A 77 6.97 -9.14 -1.94
CA HIS A 77 6.98 -7.74 -2.35
C HIS A 77 5.68 -7.08 -1.88
N VAL A 78 5.72 -5.78 -1.71
CA VAL A 78 4.50 -4.99 -1.49
C VAL A 78 4.44 -3.88 -2.52
N GLY A 79 3.23 -3.45 -2.83
CA GLY A 79 3.04 -2.39 -3.81
C GLY A 79 1.59 -2.01 -3.96
N ARG A 80 1.31 -1.24 -4.99
CA ARG A 80 -0.04 -0.72 -5.31
C ARG A 80 -0.64 0.07 -4.16
N LEU A 81 0.22 0.75 -3.37
CA LEU A 81 -0.26 1.58 -2.27
C LEU A 81 -0.94 2.82 -2.84
N ALA A 82 -2.20 2.98 -2.54
CA ALA A 82 -2.98 4.11 -3.02
C ALA A 82 -3.91 4.59 -1.92
N VAL A 83 -4.01 5.91 -1.75
CA VAL A 83 -4.93 6.52 -0.79
C VAL A 83 -5.68 7.63 -1.53
N SER A 84 -6.99 7.64 -1.37
CA SER A 84 -7.85 8.65 -1.96
C SER A 84 -7.37 10.05 -1.57
N GLY A 85 -7.38 10.99 -2.52
CA GLY A 85 -6.89 12.34 -2.27
C GLY A 85 -7.58 13.02 -1.09
N ALA A 86 -8.87 12.77 -0.90
CA ALA A 86 -9.62 13.38 0.19
C ALA A 86 -9.19 12.86 1.56
N MET A 87 -8.51 11.72 1.61
CA MET A 87 -8.15 11.07 2.87
C MET A 87 -6.65 11.13 3.17
N ARG A 88 -5.89 11.88 2.39
CA ARG A 88 -4.45 12.01 2.65
C ARG A 88 -4.21 12.86 3.87
N GLY A 89 -3.02 12.67 4.48
CA GLY A 89 -2.67 13.38 5.70
C GLY A 89 -3.27 12.77 6.95
N ARG A 90 -3.89 11.59 6.85
CA ARG A 90 -4.52 10.92 8.00
C ARG A 90 -3.79 9.64 8.38
N HIS A 91 -2.57 9.47 7.91
CA HIS A 91 -1.72 8.33 8.24
C HIS A 91 -2.26 6.98 7.77
N ILE A 92 -3.15 6.99 6.75
CA ILE A 92 -3.71 5.76 6.22
C ILE A 92 -2.64 4.93 5.52
N ALA A 93 -1.76 5.58 4.75
CA ALA A 93 -0.68 4.87 4.07
C ALA A 93 0.25 4.20 5.07
N THR A 94 0.60 4.89 6.15
CA THR A 94 1.44 4.31 7.21
C THR A 94 0.74 3.12 7.86
N GLY A 95 -0.55 3.25 8.15
CA GLY A 95 -1.32 2.17 8.75
C GLY A 95 -1.40 0.96 7.85
N LEU A 96 -1.61 1.17 6.54
CA LEU A 96 -1.63 0.08 5.58
C LEU A 96 -0.28 -0.63 5.54
N MET A 97 0.81 0.13 5.44
CA MET A 97 2.14 -0.47 5.40
C MET A 97 2.43 -1.30 6.65
N LYS A 98 2.11 -0.77 7.83
CA LYS A 98 2.30 -1.52 9.07
C LYS A 98 1.50 -2.81 9.09
N THR A 99 0.24 -2.73 8.72
CA THR A 99 -0.66 -3.88 8.77
C THR A 99 -0.22 -4.96 7.78
N VAL A 100 0.11 -4.55 6.56
CA VAL A 100 0.54 -5.49 5.53
C VAL A 100 1.86 -6.14 5.92
N ALA A 101 2.84 -5.34 6.35
CA ALA A 101 4.15 -5.88 6.72
C ALA A 101 4.03 -6.87 7.87
N ALA A 102 3.26 -6.52 8.91
CA ALA A 102 3.07 -7.42 10.04
C ALA A 102 2.46 -8.75 9.59
N SER A 103 1.47 -8.69 8.71
CA SER A 103 0.81 -9.89 8.22
C SER A 103 1.77 -10.78 7.42
N ILE A 104 2.58 -10.18 6.57
CA ILE A 104 3.50 -10.94 5.73
C ILE A 104 4.63 -11.53 6.57
N PHE A 105 5.12 -10.81 7.57
CA PHE A 105 6.10 -11.38 8.49
C PHE A 105 5.50 -12.53 9.30
N ASP A 106 4.22 -12.41 9.70
CA ASP A 106 3.54 -13.52 10.38
C ASP A 106 3.40 -14.73 9.49
N GLN A 107 3.37 -14.55 8.18
CA GLN A 107 3.31 -15.67 7.23
C GLN A 107 4.68 -16.29 6.96
N GLY A 108 5.73 -15.80 7.61
CA GLY A 108 7.05 -16.41 7.55
C GLY A 108 8.07 -15.69 6.70
N ALA A 109 7.75 -14.53 6.14
CA ALA A 109 8.72 -13.79 5.36
C ALA A 109 9.84 -13.25 6.25
N ASP A 110 11.06 -13.27 5.74
CA ASP A 110 12.20 -12.65 6.43
C ASP A 110 12.42 -11.22 5.94
N CYS A 111 12.10 -10.97 4.69
CA CYS A 111 12.29 -9.68 4.05
C CYS A 111 11.10 -9.36 3.17
N ILE A 112 10.79 -8.07 3.06
CA ILE A 112 9.77 -7.57 2.15
C ILE A 112 10.44 -6.53 1.27
N TYR A 113 10.34 -6.71 -0.04
CA TYR A 113 10.97 -5.82 -1.02
C TYR A 113 9.92 -4.91 -1.65
N MET A 114 10.35 -3.75 -2.11
CA MET A 114 9.43 -2.83 -2.76
C MET A 114 10.19 -1.86 -3.64
N GLU A 115 9.48 -1.30 -4.62
CA GLU A 115 9.95 -0.16 -5.37
C GLU A 115 8.99 0.97 -5.06
N ALA A 116 9.48 1.98 -4.36
CA ALA A 116 8.62 2.90 -3.65
C ALA A 116 8.83 4.34 -4.09
N ARG A 117 7.73 5.08 -4.18
CA ARG A 117 7.81 6.52 -4.37
C ARG A 117 8.39 7.18 -3.12
N ASP A 118 8.84 8.43 -3.26
CA ASP A 118 9.53 9.12 -2.18
C ASP A 118 8.74 9.14 -0.87
N ILE A 119 7.42 9.34 -0.95
CA ILE A 119 6.60 9.40 0.25
C ILE A 119 6.55 8.04 0.95
N THR A 120 6.52 6.96 0.18
CA THR A 120 6.52 5.61 0.72
C THR A 120 7.88 5.25 1.30
N VAL A 121 8.96 5.72 0.68
CA VAL A 121 10.31 5.51 1.22
C VAL A 121 10.40 6.13 2.63
N ALA A 122 9.83 7.31 2.83
CA ALA A 122 9.83 7.94 4.14
C ALA A 122 9.11 7.09 5.17
N ILE A 123 7.98 6.47 4.79
CA ILE A 123 7.24 5.58 5.69
C ILE A 123 8.09 4.35 6.03
N VAL A 124 8.69 3.74 5.01
CA VAL A 124 9.48 2.53 5.19
C VAL A 124 10.65 2.78 6.12
N LYS A 125 11.32 3.92 5.96
CA LYS A 125 12.44 4.26 6.84
C LYS A 125 12.00 4.42 8.29
N LYS A 126 10.83 5.00 8.52
CA LYS A 126 10.30 5.12 9.89
C LYS A 126 9.98 3.77 10.49
N LEU A 127 9.68 2.78 9.68
CA LEU A 127 9.37 1.43 10.16
C LEU A 127 10.59 0.54 10.27
N GLY A 128 11.78 1.07 10.02
CA GLY A 128 13.02 0.33 10.17
C GLY A 128 13.61 -0.18 8.86
N GLY A 129 13.01 0.18 7.74
CA GLY A 129 13.49 -0.25 6.43
C GLY A 129 14.60 0.62 5.89
N ARG A 130 15.18 0.19 4.79
CA ARG A 130 16.30 0.92 4.17
C ARG A 130 16.24 0.86 2.66
N VAL A 131 16.84 1.84 2.03
CA VAL A 131 16.98 1.90 0.57
C VAL A 131 18.11 0.96 0.16
N THR A 132 17.91 0.24 -0.94
CA THR A 132 18.87 -0.78 -1.39
C THR A 132 19.49 -0.48 -2.75
N GLY A 133 19.12 0.61 -3.41
CA GLY A 133 19.68 0.91 -4.72
C GLY A 133 19.28 2.29 -5.20
N GLU A 134 19.68 2.60 -6.42
CA GLU A 134 19.40 3.89 -7.03
C GLU A 134 17.97 3.95 -7.53
N PRO A 135 17.33 5.13 -7.48
CA PRO A 135 15.97 5.26 -8.01
C PRO A 135 15.95 5.09 -9.51
N VAL A 136 14.83 4.56 -10.02
CA VAL A 136 14.58 4.46 -11.45
C VAL A 136 13.29 5.21 -11.76
N LEU A 137 13.16 5.67 -13.01
CA LEU A 137 11.95 6.35 -13.43
C LEU A 137 10.98 5.34 -14.05
N PHE A 138 9.72 5.39 -13.63
CA PHE A 138 8.67 4.55 -14.16
C PHE A 138 7.49 5.46 -14.48
N TYR A 139 7.22 5.67 -15.76
CA TYR A 139 6.20 6.62 -16.23
C TYR A 139 6.40 7.99 -15.56
N GLY A 140 7.66 8.42 -15.46
CA GLY A 140 7.97 9.72 -14.86
C GLY A 140 7.99 9.74 -13.34
N GLU A 141 7.56 8.66 -12.69
CA GLU A 141 7.60 8.56 -11.24
C GLU A 141 8.93 7.97 -10.80
N ARG A 142 9.48 8.55 -9.74
CA ARG A 142 10.72 8.09 -9.19
C ARG A 142 10.46 6.97 -8.21
N LEU A 143 10.93 5.78 -8.53
CA LEU A 143 10.77 4.60 -7.69
C LEU A 143 12.11 4.17 -7.16
N THR A 144 12.21 4.02 -5.85
CA THR A 144 13.45 3.67 -5.16
C THR A 144 13.31 2.28 -4.58
N PRO A 145 14.25 1.37 -4.88
CA PRO A 145 14.20 0.03 -4.28
C PRO A 145 14.50 0.11 -2.79
N ALA A 146 13.72 -0.62 -2.00
CA ALA A 146 13.85 -0.63 -0.55
C ALA A 146 13.49 -1.99 -0.01
N VAL A 147 13.95 -2.27 1.21
CA VAL A 147 13.68 -3.53 1.89
C VAL A 147 13.30 -3.26 3.33
N LEU A 148 12.36 -4.07 3.83
CA LEU A 148 12.00 -4.09 5.23
C LEU A 148 12.29 -5.49 5.74
N GLU A 149 13.16 -5.61 6.74
CA GLU A 149 13.59 -6.89 7.27
C GLU A 149 12.85 -7.17 8.57
N ARG A 150 12.51 -8.46 8.79
CA ARG A 150 11.75 -8.85 9.97
C ARG A 150 12.38 -8.33 11.26
N GLY A 151 13.68 -8.46 11.39
CA GLY A 151 14.38 -8.10 12.62
C GLY A 151 14.48 -6.60 12.84
N ARG A 152 14.19 -5.79 11.83
CA ARG A 152 14.25 -4.33 11.92
C ARG A 152 12.88 -3.67 11.89
N PHE A 153 11.83 -4.44 11.71
CA PHE A 153 10.49 -3.89 11.57
C PHE A 153 9.97 -3.34 12.88
N GLU A 154 9.57 -2.08 12.86
CA GLU A 154 9.04 -1.35 14.01
C GLU A 154 7.59 -0.98 13.75
N GLY A 155 6.74 -1.97 13.73
CA GLY A 155 5.34 -1.76 13.41
C GLY A 155 4.37 -1.93 14.55
#